data_a5c5f9dbf06d0e678debed47e2eb94f3
#
_entry.id   a5c5f9dbf06d0e678debed47e2eb94f3
#
_cell.length_a   1.000
_cell.length_b   1.000
_cell.length_c   1.000
_cell.angle_alpha   90.00
_cell.angle_beta   90.00
_cell.angle_gamma   90.00
#
_symmetry.space_group_name_H-M   'P 1'
#
loop_
_entity.id
_entity.type
_entity.pdbx_description
1 polymer ?
#
loop_
_entity_poly.entity_id
_entity_poly.type
_entity_poly.pdbx_seq_one_letter_code
_entity_poly.pdbx_strand_id
1 'polypeptide(L)' 'MSMSSHITELKRKHEELSERVELIQRRPGSSDHEITALKKQKLQLKEEITRLTN' A
#
# COMPACT_ATOMS: atom_id res chain seq x y z
N MET A 1 13.74 -10.83 -14.22
CA MET A 1 12.61 -10.97 -13.30
C MET A 1 11.33 -11.27 -14.07
N SER A 2 10.58 -12.25 -13.62
CA SER A 2 9.31 -12.55 -14.26
C SER A 2 8.24 -11.57 -13.80
N MET A 3 7.21 -11.41 -14.61
CA MET A 3 6.06 -10.58 -14.26
C MET A 3 5.43 -11.05 -12.94
N SER A 4 5.41 -12.36 -12.72
CA SER A 4 4.89 -12.96 -11.51
C SER A 4 5.62 -12.47 -10.25
N SER A 5 6.94 -12.40 -10.31
CA SER A 5 7.75 -11.88 -9.20
C SER A 5 7.47 -10.40 -8.94
N HIS A 6 7.31 -9.64 -10.01
CA HIS A 6 7.00 -8.21 -9.90
C HIS A 6 5.65 -7.98 -9.21
N ILE A 7 4.64 -8.75 -9.62
CA ILE A 7 3.31 -8.66 -9.02
C ILE A 7 3.36 -9.05 -7.53
N THR A 8 4.11 -10.10 -7.20
CA THR A 8 4.26 -10.53 -5.82
C THR A 8 4.90 -9.44 -4.96
N GLU A 9 5.91 -8.75 -5.50
CA GLU A 9 6.54 -7.64 -4.78
C GLU A 9 5.58 -6.48 -4.56
N LEU A 10 4.78 -6.15 -5.57
CA LEU A 10 3.80 -5.07 -5.44
C LEU A 10 2.75 -5.40 -4.39
N LYS A 11 2.29 -6.64 -4.36
CA LYS A 11 1.34 -7.10 -3.34
C LYS A 11 1.93 -7.01 -1.94
N ARG A 12 3.20 -7.37 -1.79
CA ARG A 12 3.88 -7.27 -0.51
C ARG A 12 3.99 -5.84 -0.03
N LYS A 13 4.35 -4.93 -0.93
CA LYS A 13 4.41 -3.51 -0.59
C LYS A 13 3.06 -2.95 -0.19
N HIS A 14 2.02 -3.38 -0.90
CA HIS A 14 0.66 -2.97 -0.57
C HIS A 14 0.28 -3.42 0.84
N GLU A 15 0.64 -4.64 1.19
CA GLU A 15 0.37 -5.19 2.50
C GLU A 15 1.15 -4.46 3.59
N GLU A 16 2.42 -4.15 3.34
CA GLU A 16 3.24 -3.37 4.27
C GLU A 16 2.65 -1.99 4.53
N LEU A 17 2.19 -1.32 3.48
CA LEU A 17 1.54 -0.01 3.64
C LEU A 17 0.24 -0.12 4.41
N SER A 18 -0.52 -1.18 4.18
CA SER A 18 -1.75 -1.43 4.91
C SER A 18 -1.50 -1.56 6.41
N GLU A 19 -0.48 -2.32 6.78
CA GLU A 19 -0.09 -2.48 8.18
C GLU A 19 0.37 -1.16 8.80
N ARG A 20 1.12 -0.39 8.04
CA ARG A 20 1.58 0.92 8.49
C ARG A 20 0.42 1.87 8.78
N VAL A 21 -0.55 1.88 7.88
CA VAL A 21 -1.74 2.71 8.08
C VAL A 21 -2.46 2.30 9.36
N GLU A 22 -2.62 1.00 9.59
CA GLU A 22 -3.27 0.50 10.81
C GLU A 22 -2.53 0.94 12.06
N LEU A 23 -1.21 0.83 12.06
CA LEU A 23 -0.40 1.22 13.22
C LEU A 23 -0.53 2.71 13.51
N ILE A 24 -0.51 3.53 12.48
CA ILE A 24 -0.62 4.98 12.64
C ILE A 24 -2.02 5.36 13.11
N GLN A 25 -3.05 4.71 12.60
CA GLN A 25 -4.42 4.97 13.02
C GLN A 25 -4.68 4.62 14.49
N ARG A 26 -3.93 3.65 15.02
CA ARG A 26 -4.05 3.27 16.42
C ARG A 26 -3.36 4.24 17.35
N ARG A 27 -2.44 5.05 16.85
CA ARG A 27 -1.71 6.01 17.69
C ARG A 27 -2.59 7.23 17.93
N PRO A 28 -2.79 7.63 19.20
CA PRO A 28 -3.45 8.89 19.50
C PRO A 28 -2.56 10.05 19.03
N GLY A 29 -3.15 11.01 18.34
CA GLY A 29 -2.42 12.17 17.86
C GLY A 29 -1.72 11.99 16.54
N SER A 30 -1.99 10.91 15.80
CA SER A 30 -1.43 10.73 14.47
C SER A 30 -1.97 11.77 13.49
N SER A 31 -1.13 12.18 12.54
CA SER A 31 -1.48 13.19 11.56
C SER A 31 -2.39 12.60 10.47
N ASP A 32 -3.52 13.25 10.22
CA ASP A 32 -4.41 12.88 9.13
C ASP A 32 -3.70 12.98 7.79
N HIS A 33 -2.80 13.95 7.67
CA HIS A 33 -2.02 14.15 6.46
C HIS A 33 -1.15 12.94 6.15
N GLU A 34 -0.50 12.37 7.16
CA GLU A 34 0.32 11.18 7.01
C GLU A 34 -0.51 9.97 6.59
N ILE A 35 -1.65 9.78 7.23
CA ILE A 35 -2.56 8.69 6.90
C ILE A 35 -3.06 8.82 5.46
N THR A 36 -3.43 10.03 5.04
CA THR A 36 -3.90 10.29 3.69
C THR A 36 -2.82 9.97 2.66
N ALA A 37 -1.59 10.36 2.92
CA ALA A 37 -0.46 10.08 2.03
C ALA A 37 -0.22 8.59 1.86
N LEU A 38 -0.27 7.83 2.97
CA LEU A 38 -0.08 6.39 2.93
C LEU A 38 -1.22 5.68 2.21
N LYS A 39 -2.45 6.13 2.44
CA LYS A 39 -3.61 5.57 1.75
C LYS A 39 -3.54 5.82 0.25
N LYS A 40 -3.04 6.97 -0.15
CA LYS A 40 -2.85 7.30 -1.56
C LYS A 40 -1.83 6.37 -2.21
N GLN A 41 -0.70 6.11 -1.53
CA GLN A 41 0.30 5.18 -2.01
C GLN A 41 -0.26 3.76 -2.14
N LYS A 42 -1.03 3.36 -1.15
CA LYS A 42 -1.69 2.05 -1.15
C LYS A 42 -2.61 1.92 -2.36
N LEU A 43 -3.37 2.94 -2.65
CA LEU A 43 -4.28 2.95 -3.80
C LEU A 43 -3.52 2.85 -5.12
N GLN A 44 -2.41 3.59 -5.24
CA GLN A 44 -1.58 3.54 -6.43
C GLN A 44 -1.03 2.14 -6.68
N LEU A 45 -0.57 1.47 -5.63
CA LEU A 45 -0.08 0.10 -5.74
C LEU A 45 -1.20 -0.87 -6.14
N LYS A 46 -2.37 -0.68 -5.57
CA LYS A 46 -3.53 -1.51 -5.91
C LYS A 46 -3.92 -1.36 -7.38
N GLU A 47 -3.92 -0.14 -7.88
CA GLU A 47 -4.22 0.12 -9.28
C GLU A 47 -3.19 -0.51 -10.20
N GLU A 48 -1.92 -0.45 -9.84
CA GLU A 48 -0.85 -1.05 -10.61
C GLU A 48 -0.98 -2.57 -10.64
N ILE A 49 -1.26 -3.18 -9.50
CA ILE A 49 -1.48 -4.62 -9.41
C ILE A 49 -2.67 -5.02 -10.30
N THR A 50 -3.77 -4.29 -10.23
CA THR A 50 -4.95 -4.56 -11.02
C THR A 50 -4.65 -4.46 -12.50
N ARG A 51 -3.90 -3.45 -12.91
CA ARG A 51 -3.52 -3.25 -14.31
C ARG A 51 -2.68 -4.41 -14.83
N LEU A 52 -1.76 -4.92 -14.01
CA LEU A 52 -0.86 -6.00 -14.41
C LEU A 52 -1.52 -7.37 -14.39
N THR A 53 -2.55 -7.55 -13.56
CA THR A 53 -3.23 -8.83 -13.41
C THR A 53 -4.50 -8.93 -14.25
N ASN A 54 -4.91 -7.88 -14.85
CA ASN A 54 -6.17 -7.82 -15.60
C ASN A 54 -6.01 -8.28 -17.05
#